data_ceb7b5cc57498fb0804119b2f2ca4d6f
#
_entry.id   ceb7b5cc57498fb0804119b2f2ca4d6f
#
_cell.length_a   1.000
_cell.length_b   1.000
_cell.length_c   1.000
_cell.angle_alpha   90.00
_cell.angle_beta   90.00
_cell.angle_gamma   90.00
#
_symmetry.space_group_name_H-M   'P 1'
#
loop_
_entity.id
_entity.type
_entity.pdbx_description
1 polymer ?
#
loop_
_entity_poly.entity_id
_entity_poly.type
_entity_poly.pdbx_seq_one_letter_code
_entity_poly.pdbx_strand_id
1 'polypeptide(L)'
;MKANIKKTLEELGIPPRIGELYIALIHEGSAGVARLSRLVDRPKSSIMDDLRWLSKHGYLTRHKKKNAYIFTADPDYIFDEFVKRRREAEYLEQQASNLTAELKTYYNVPTKKPKIEYREGKTGVRLAYEDTLKESNKEILGYGPIEMQYETAPKLFPDYYEMRAQRKVFFRGILPITPKTLEECWNNDKIHLRKTFFIGLDKYSPIEINVYGDTTLIVSHIELFAVTIRSRQVADSFRYILELAINGSKDEDKEIREKIKKQGLKKFVQDVEKDFKHGILET
;
A
#
# COMPACT_ATOMS: atom_id res chain seq x y z
N MET A 1 -1.20 26.24 -43.74
CA MET A 1 0.06 26.28 -42.97
C MET A 1 0.11 27.44 -41.97
N LYS A 2 -0.02 28.74 -42.41
CA LYS A 2 0.01 29.88 -41.47
C LYS A 2 -1.06 29.87 -40.37
N ALA A 3 -2.28 29.41 -40.64
CA ALA A 3 -3.38 29.34 -39.66
C ALA A 3 -3.06 28.30 -38.53
N ASN A 4 -2.42 27.21 -38.86
CA ASN A 4 -2.03 26.18 -37.89
C ASN A 4 -0.93 26.67 -36.94
N ILE A 5 0.08 27.39 -37.47
CA ILE A 5 1.15 27.97 -36.65
C ILE A 5 0.60 28.96 -35.64
N LYS A 6 -0.31 29.86 -36.06
CA LYS A 6 -0.94 30.84 -35.14
C LYS A 6 -1.69 30.15 -34.00
N LYS A 7 -2.49 29.13 -34.34
CA LYS A 7 -3.23 28.36 -33.34
C LYS A 7 -2.30 27.65 -32.37
N THR A 8 -1.24 27.01 -32.82
CA THR A 8 -0.25 26.34 -32.00
C THR A 8 0.46 27.32 -31.06
N LEU A 9 0.84 28.52 -31.53
CA LEU A 9 1.45 29.55 -30.72
C LEU A 9 0.48 30.01 -29.58
N GLU A 10 -0.81 30.10 -29.87
CA GLU A 10 -1.84 30.44 -28.87
C GLU A 10 -1.98 29.33 -27.83
N GLU A 11 -2.00 28.05 -28.27
CA GLU A 11 -2.01 26.87 -27.38
C GLU A 11 -0.76 26.82 -26.46
N LEU A 12 0.38 27.33 -26.94
CA LEU A 12 1.62 27.49 -26.18
C LEU A 12 1.60 28.74 -25.26
N GLY A 13 0.49 29.48 -25.21
CA GLY A 13 0.31 30.63 -24.35
C GLY A 13 0.87 31.94 -24.91
N ILE A 14 1.18 32.01 -26.22
CA ILE A 14 1.59 33.24 -26.89
C ILE A 14 0.33 33.93 -27.43
N PRO A 15 -0.05 35.12 -26.93
CA PRO A 15 -1.25 35.82 -27.37
C PRO A 15 -1.24 36.03 -28.90
N PRO A 16 -2.39 35.91 -29.59
CA PRO A 16 -2.49 35.99 -31.08
C PRO A 16 -1.77 37.18 -31.67
N ARG A 17 -1.95 38.37 -31.07
CA ARG A 17 -1.31 39.62 -31.49
C ARG A 17 0.23 39.53 -31.41
N ILE A 18 0.75 38.91 -30.37
CA ILE A 18 2.20 38.76 -30.14
C ILE A 18 2.71 37.66 -31.05
N GLY A 19 1.96 36.60 -31.27
CA GLY A 19 2.29 35.53 -32.22
C GLY A 19 2.47 36.04 -33.67
N GLU A 20 1.67 36.99 -34.13
CA GLU A 20 1.84 37.64 -35.43
C GLU A 20 3.17 38.39 -35.52
N LEU A 21 3.53 39.14 -34.51
CA LEU A 21 4.81 39.85 -34.44
C LEU A 21 5.99 38.86 -34.43
N TYR A 22 5.86 37.79 -33.64
CA TYR A 22 6.88 36.76 -33.53
C TYR A 22 7.14 36.07 -34.89
N ILE A 23 6.08 35.69 -35.63
CA ILE A 23 6.18 35.12 -36.95
C ILE A 23 6.86 36.11 -37.92
N ALA A 24 6.51 37.39 -37.85
CA ALA A 24 7.17 38.42 -38.66
C ALA A 24 8.66 38.54 -38.34
N LEU A 25 9.03 38.48 -37.09
CA LEU A 25 10.42 38.53 -36.63
C LEU A 25 11.21 37.28 -37.07
N ILE A 26 10.62 36.08 -36.97
CA ILE A 26 11.23 34.83 -37.48
C ILE A 26 11.55 34.93 -38.95
N HIS A 27 10.63 35.47 -39.74
CA HIS A 27 10.86 35.65 -41.22
C HIS A 27 12.00 36.64 -41.53
N GLU A 28 12.20 37.67 -40.68
CA GLU A 28 13.28 38.64 -40.84
C GLU A 28 14.62 38.16 -40.24
N GLY A 29 14.58 37.10 -39.37
CA GLY A 29 15.70 36.62 -38.58
C GLY A 29 16.11 37.60 -37.49
N SER A 30 16.32 38.87 -37.80
CA SER A 30 16.57 39.95 -36.83
C SER A 30 16.07 41.28 -37.36
N ALA A 31 15.43 42.08 -36.50
CA ALA A 31 14.88 43.39 -36.88
C ALA A 31 14.83 44.40 -35.71
N GLY A 32 14.87 45.67 -36.02
CA GLY A 32 14.53 46.76 -35.11
C GLY A 32 13.08 47.10 -35.08
N VAL A 33 12.63 47.80 -34.00
CA VAL A 33 11.22 48.19 -33.79
C VAL A 33 10.59 48.90 -35.02
N ALA A 34 11.33 49.83 -35.64
CA ALA A 34 10.83 50.56 -36.81
C ALA A 34 10.53 49.68 -38.04
N ARG A 35 11.30 48.63 -38.27
CA ARG A 35 11.08 47.65 -39.33
C ARG A 35 9.86 46.77 -38.99
N LEU A 36 9.78 46.26 -37.76
CA LEU A 36 8.68 45.41 -37.32
C LEU A 36 7.34 46.19 -37.33
N SER A 37 7.35 47.44 -36.86
CA SER A 37 6.16 48.33 -36.91
C SER A 37 5.56 48.45 -38.32
N ARG A 38 6.40 48.55 -39.33
CA ARG A 38 5.97 48.57 -40.74
C ARG A 38 5.48 47.25 -41.26
N LEU A 39 6.10 46.14 -40.82
CA LEU A 39 5.73 44.80 -41.32
C LEU A 39 4.38 44.35 -40.80
N VAL A 40 4.03 44.69 -39.59
CA VAL A 40 2.75 44.28 -38.98
C VAL A 40 1.72 45.44 -38.88
N ASP A 41 2.04 46.58 -39.50
CA ASP A 41 1.20 47.79 -39.56
C ASP A 41 0.66 48.22 -38.19
N ARG A 42 1.58 48.40 -37.20
CA ARG A 42 1.23 48.70 -35.83
C ARG A 42 2.16 49.77 -35.24
N PRO A 43 1.66 50.59 -34.26
CA PRO A 43 2.47 51.63 -33.60
C PRO A 43 3.73 51.04 -32.93
N LYS A 44 4.83 51.82 -32.99
CA LYS A 44 6.13 51.42 -32.40
C LYS A 44 6.05 51.13 -30.86
N SER A 45 5.20 51.87 -30.14
CA SER A 45 4.97 51.63 -28.72
C SER A 45 4.41 50.21 -28.46
N SER A 46 3.35 49.86 -29.20
CA SER A 46 2.74 48.51 -29.13
C SER A 46 3.72 47.40 -29.48
N ILE A 47 4.55 47.60 -30.53
CA ILE A 47 5.59 46.66 -30.90
C ILE A 47 6.62 46.51 -29.79
N MET A 48 7.04 47.59 -29.13
CA MET A 48 7.99 47.55 -28.05
C MET A 48 7.46 46.77 -26.83
N ASP A 49 6.17 46.91 -26.52
CA ASP A 49 5.55 46.16 -25.40
C ASP A 49 5.48 44.66 -25.72
N ASP A 50 5.09 44.30 -26.93
CA ASP A 50 5.08 42.90 -27.37
C ASP A 50 6.48 42.26 -27.41
N LEU A 51 7.49 43.02 -27.86
CA LEU A 51 8.89 42.56 -27.85
C LEU A 51 9.43 42.40 -26.40
N ARG A 52 9.02 43.28 -25.47
CA ARG A 52 9.36 43.10 -24.05
C ARG A 52 8.73 41.83 -23.51
N TRP A 53 7.47 41.57 -23.87
CA TRP A 53 6.78 40.33 -23.47
C TRP A 53 7.51 39.10 -24.00
N LEU A 54 7.83 39.05 -25.31
CA LEU A 54 8.59 37.96 -25.93
C LEU A 54 9.97 37.76 -25.27
N SER A 55 10.67 38.86 -24.99
CA SER A 55 11.97 38.82 -24.33
C SER A 55 11.88 38.27 -22.87
N LYS A 56 10.88 38.71 -22.13
CA LYS A 56 10.63 38.24 -20.77
C LYS A 56 10.34 36.74 -20.70
N HIS A 57 9.72 36.17 -21.75
CA HIS A 57 9.37 34.77 -21.85
C HIS A 57 10.43 33.93 -22.58
N GLY A 58 11.61 34.51 -22.91
CA GLY A 58 12.72 33.78 -23.50
C GLY A 58 12.57 33.45 -25.00
N TYR A 59 11.58 34.01 -25.68
CA TYR A 59 11.33 33.71 -27.10
C TYR A 59 12.16 34.51 -28.09
N LEU A 60 12.94 35.49 -27.64
CA LEU A 60 13.87 36.25 -28.44
C LEU A 60 15.02 36.83 -27.60
N THR A 61 16.11 37.18 -28.28
CA THR A 61 17.25 37.91 -27.70
C THR A 61 17.25 39.37 -28.18
N ARG A 62 17.87 40.26 -27.37
CA ARG A 62 18.00 41.68 -27.66
C ARG A 62 19.44 42.10 -27.62
N HIS A 63 19.91 42.71 -28.68
CA HIS A 63 21.27 43.26 -28.78
C HIS A 63 21.22 44.76 -29.07
N LYS A 64 22.11 45.52 -28.43
CA LYS A 64 22.27 46.96 -28.73
C LYS A 64 23.18 47.11 -29.92
N LYS A 65 22.74 47.80 -31.00
CA LYS A 65 23.54 48.12 -32.17
C LYS A 65 23.51 49.64 -32.37
N LYS A 66 24.64 50.33 -32.14
CA LYS A 66 24.75 51.81 -32.11
C LYS A 66 23.65 52.38 -31.16
N ASN A 67 22.74 53.17 -31.63
CA ASN A 67 21.70 53.84 -30.88
C ASN A 67 20.35 53.13 -30.92
N ALA A 68 20.28 51.89 -31.40
CA ALA A 68 19.03 51.09 -31.53
C ALA A 68 19.17 49.70 -30.96
N TYR A 69 18.05 49.09 -30.58
CA TYR A 69 17.98 47.68 -30.25
C TYR A 69 17.54 46.86 -31.44
N ILE A 70 18.25 45.78 -31.68
CA ILE A 70 17.90 44.73 -32.65
C ILE A 70 17.45 43.53 -31.85
N PHE A 71 16.32 42.96 -32.30
CA PHE A 71 15.69 41.76 -31.71
C PHE A 71 15.90 40.60 -32.68
N THR A 72 16.30 39.47 -32.15
CA THR A 72 16.53 38.24 -32.90
C THR A 72 15.68 37.14 -32.31
N ALA A 73 14.91 36.45 -33.13
CA ALA A 73 14.15 35.29 -32.75
C ALA A 73 14.69 34.06 -33.51
N ASP A 74 14.70 32.95 -32.79
CA ASP A 74 15.05 31.65 -33.36
C ASP A 74 13.90 30.68 -32.95
N PRO A 75 13.39 29.87 -33.89
CA PRO A 75 12.38 28.87 -33.55
C PRO A 75 12.73 27.95 -32.40
N ASP A 76 14.02 27.63 -32.25
CA ASP A 76 14.51 26.75 -31.20
C ASP A 76 14.30 27.33 -29.78
N TYR A 77 14.23 28.67 -29.66
CA TYR A 77 13.94 29.33 -28.37
C TYR A 77 12.60 28.92 -27.75
N ILE A 78 11.61 28.60 -28.59
CA ILE A 78 10.33 28.07 -28.08
C ILE A 78 10.56 26.73 -27.40
N PHE A 79 11.26 25.82 -28.08
CA PHE A 79 11.55 24.50 -27.55
C PHE A 79 12.39 24.56 -26.28
N ASP A 80 13.44 25.34 -26.29
CA ASP A 80 14.34 25.51 -25.14
C ASP A 80 13.61 26.05 -23.92
N GLU A 81 12.70 27.01 -24.09
CA GLU A 81 11.90 27.57 -22.99
C GLU A 81 10.96 26.52 -22.40
N PHE A 82 10.34 25.66 -23.23
CA PHE A 82 9.49 24.57 -22.73
C PHE A 82 10.30 23.46 -22.06
N VAL A 83 11.51 23.15 -22.54
CA VAL A 83 12.44 22.23 -21.86
C VAL A 83 12.83 22.79 -20.48
N LYS A 84 13.10 24.09 -20.40
CA LYS A 84 13.41 24.76 -19.14
C LYS A 84 12.24 24.68 -18.16
N ARG A 85 11.03 25.06 -18.60
CA ARG A 85 9.80 24.98 -17.76
C ARG A 85 9.52 23.57 -17.28
N ARG A 86 9.71 22.56 -18.12
CA ARG A 86 9.57 21.17 -17.70
C ARG A 86 10.53 20.81 -16.58
N ARG A 87 11.82 21.17 -16.71
CA ARG A 87 12.82 20.91 -15.65
C ARG A 87 12.49 21.65 -14.36
N GLU A 88 12.00 22.88 -14.45
CA GLU A 88 11.55 23.64 -13.26
C GLU A 88 10.35 22.97 -12.60
N ALA A 89 9.39 22.48 -13.38
CA ALA A 89 8.23 21.75 -12.87
C ALA A 89 8.63 20.41 -12.20
N GLU A 90 9.51 19.62 -12.84
CA GLU A 90 10.08 18.38 -12.28
C GLU A 90 10.80 18.64 -10.94
N TYR A 91 11.58 19.73 -10.87
CA TYR A 91 12.24 20.13 -9.63
C TYR A 91 11.23 20.50 -8.53
N LEU A 92 10.20 21.31 -8.86
CA LEU A 92 9.16 21.70 -7.90
C LEU A 92 8.33 20.49 -7.43
N GLU A 93 8.04 19.54 -8.33
CA GLU A 93 7.37 18.29 -7.97
C GLU A 93 8.19 17.50 -6.95
N GLN A 94 9.49 17.39 -7.16
CA GLN A 94 10.38 16.71 -6.20
C GLN A 94 10.41 17.43 -4.84
N GLN A 95 10.47 18.77 -4.84
CA GLN A 95 10.42 19.55 -3.60
C GLN A 95 9.08 19.38 -2.88
N ALA A 96 7.96 19.40 -3.60
CA ALA A 96 6.63 19.17 -3.05
C ALA A 96 6.49 17.75 -2.45
N SER A 97 7.05 16.74 -3.12
CA SER A 97 7.09 15.37 -2.60
C SER A 97 7.86 15.27 -1.28
N ASN A 98 9.04 15.85 -1.23
CA ASN A 98 9.88 15.87 -0.01
C ASN A 98 9.18 16.61 1.13
N LEU A 99 8.63 17.79 0.86
CA LEU A 99 7.88 18.58 1.83
C LEU A 99 6.64 17.84 2.34
N THR A 100 5.93 17.15 1.44
CA THR A 100 4.76 16.33 1.82
C THR A 100 5.15 15.20 2.77
N ALA A 101 6.28 14.54 2.51
CA ALA A 101 6.81 13.50 3.39
C ALA A 101 7.15 14.06 4.77
N GLU A 102 7.80 15.22 4.83
CA GLU A 102 8.13 15.92 6.08
C GLU A 102 6.85 16.35 6.83
N LEU A 103 5.91 16.99 6.16
CA LEU A 103 4.64 17.42 6.76
C LEU A 103 3.83 16.25 7.33
N LYS A 104 3.89 15.06 6.73
CA LYS A 104 3.25 13.85 7.26
C LYS A 104 3.80 13.47 8.64
N THR A 105 5.04 13.81 8.97
CA THR A 105 5.61 13.52 10.31
C THR A 105 5.01 14.42 11.40
N TYR A 106 4.56 15.62 11.04
CA TYR A 106 3.86 16.56 11.93
C TYR A 106 2.35 16.39 11.92
N TYR A 107 1.82 15.60 10.97
CA TYR A 107 0.39 15.42 10.79
C TYR A 107 -0.17 14.40 11.79
N ASN A 108 -0.19 14.79 13.07
CA ASN A 108 -0.75 14.03 14.20
C ASN A 108 -2.28 14.12 14.24
N VAL A 109 -2.96 13.90 13.14
CA VAL A 109 -4.40 13.60 13.23
C VAL A 109 -4.48 12.14 13.67
N PRO A 110 -5.17 11.81 14.78
CA PRO A 110 -5.51 10.43 15.08
C PRO A 110 -6.33 9.94 13.89
N THR A 111 -5.68 9.27 12.98
CA THR A 111 -6.37 8.72 11.81
C THR A 111 -7.28 7.63 12.35
N LYS A 112 -8.59 7.91 12.40
CA LYS A 112 -9.64 6.90 12.61
C LYS A 112 -9.63 5.81 11.53
N LYS A 113 -8.68 5.91 10.57
CA LYS A 113 -8.51 4.94 9.49
C LYS A 113 -7.76 3.71 10.01
N PRO A 114 -8.23 2.51 9.70
CA PRO A 114 -7.50 1.29 9.99
C PRO A 114 -6.10 1.32 9.38
N LYS A 115 -5.08 0.93 10.15
CA LYS A 115 -3.76 0.66 9.59
C LYS A 115 -3.74 -0.78 9.11
N ILE A 116 -3.50 -0.98 7.82
CA ILE A 116 -3.43 -2.30 7.20
C ILE A 116 -1.98 -2.55 6.78
N GLU A 117 -1.43 -3.68 7.22
CA GLU A 117 -0.10 -4.15 6.83
C GLU A 117 -0.27 -5.49 6.11
N TYR A 118 0.28 -5.58 4.91
CA TYR A 118 0.35 -6.81 4.13
C TYR A 118 1.79 -7.32 4.09
N ARG A 119 1.99 -8.62 4.29
CA ARG A 119 3.30 -9.27 4.28
C ARG A 119 3.21 -10.57 3.50
N GLU A 120 4.17 -10.79 2.61
CA GLU A 120 4.24 -11.98 1.76
C GLU A 120 5.33 -12.97 2.18
N GLY A 121 5.13 -14.21 1.80
CA GLY A 121 6.08 -15.30 1.95
C GLY A 121 6.25 -15.78 3.39
N LYS A 122 7.01 -16.86 3.56
CA LYS A 122 7.27 -17.47 4.89
C LYS A 122 7.87 -16.48 5.89
N THR A 123 8.75 -15.58 5.41
CA THR A 123 9.33 -14.53 6.27
C THR A 123 8.29 -13.53 6.73
N GLY A 124 7.38 -13.10 5.83
CA GLY A 124 6.30 -12.19 6.16
C GLY A 124 5.33 -12.78 7.18
N VAL A 125 4.95 -14.03 7.00
CA VAL A 125 4.11 -14.79 7.95
C VAL A 125 4.80 -14.90 9.31
N ARG A 126 6.08 -15.29 9.35
CA ARG A 126 6.86 -15.39 10.60
C ARG A 126 6.88 -14.05 11.35
N LEU A 127 7.16 -12.94 10.66
CA LEU A 127 7.17 -11.60 11.27
C LEU A 127 5.80 -11.20 11.82
N ALA A 128 4.70 -11.64 11.18
CA ALA A 128 3.36 -11.38 11.68
C ALA A 128 3.07 -12.11 13.01
N TYR A 129 3.54 -13.34 13.17
CA TYR A 129 3.46 -14.04 14.46
C TYR A 129 4.34 -13.40 15.53
N GLU A 130 5.57 -12.99 15.19
CA GLU A 130 6.46 -12.31 16.12
C GLU A 130 5.83 -11.00 16.63
N ASP A 131 5.05 -10.29 15.79
CA ASP A 131 4.34 -9.09 16.18
C ASP A 131 3.27 -9.36 17.27
N THR A 132 2.63 -10.53 17.27
CA THR A 132 1.68 -10.89 18.34
C THR A 132 2.33 -10.99 19.72
N LEU A 133 3.64 -11.23 19.76
CA LEU A 133 4.42 -11.33 20.99
C LEU A 133 4.94 -9.98 21.51
N LYS A 134 4.90 -8.91 20.70
CA LYS A 134 5.44 -7.58 21.05
C LYS A 134 4.49 -6.76 21.90
N GLU A 135 3.19 -6.99 21.75
CA GLU A 135 2.18 -6.23 22.46
C GLU A 135 1.92 -6.84 23.83
N SER A 136 1.60 -5.98 24.82
CA SER A 136 1.23 -6.38 26.18
C SER A 136 -0.17 -7.00 26.24
N ASN A 137 -0.54 -7.79 25.25
CA ASN A 137 -1.85 -8.41 25.17
C ASN A 137 -1.96 -9.56 26.17
N LYS A 138 -3.08 -9.62 26.86
CA LYS A 138 -3.35 -10.70 27.82
C LYS A 138 -3.95 -11.94 27.16
N GLU A 139 -4.60 -11.78 26.02
CA GLU A 139 -5.31 -12.85 25.31
C GLU A 139 -5.24 -12.68 23.80
N ILE A 140 -5.08 -13.80 23.10
CA ILE A 140 -5.32 -13.97 21.67
C ILE A 140 -6.53 -14.87 21.51
N LEU A 141 -7.55 -14.40 20.79
CA LEU A 141 -8.69 -15.18 20.39
C LEU A 141 -8.53 -15.59 18.93
N GLY A 142 -8.65 -16.89 18.60
CA GLY A 142 -8.31 -17.34 17.27
C GLY A 142 -9.11 -18.52 16.73
N TYR A 143 -8.94 -18.68 15.41
CA TYR A 143 -9.34 -19.84 14.62
C TYR A 143 -8.19 -20.21 13.69
N GLY A 144 -7.91 -21.49 13.54
CA GLY A 144 -6.97 -21.98 12.51
C GLY A 144 -6.36 -23.35 12.79
N PRO A 145 -5.78 -24.01 11.77
CA PRO A 145 -5.16 -25.31 11.88
C PRO A 145 -3.71 -25.20 12.32
N ILE A 146 -3.31 -25.95 13.33
CA ILE A 146 -1.92 -25.99 13.83
C ILE A 146 -0.95 -26.60 12.81
N GLU A 147 -1.38 -27.58 12.03
CA GLU A 147 -0.57 -28.23 11.01
C GLU A 147 0.14 -27.22 10.10
N MET A 148 -0.65 -26.28 9.58
CA MET A 148 -0.16 -25.29 8.63
C MET A 148 0.87 -24.33 9.25
N GLN A 149 0.78 -24.09 10.56
CA GLN A 149 1.77 -23.27 11.28
C GLN A 149 3.16 -23.90 11.24
N TYR A 150 3.24 -25.23 11.48
CA TYR A 150 4.51 -25.97 11.43
C TYR A 150 5.10 -26.04 10.02
N GLU A 151 4.26 -26.16 9.00
CA GLU A 151 4.72 -26.20 7.60
C GLU A 151 5.19 -24.84 7.10
N THR A 152 4.48 -23.79 7.47
CA THR A 152 4.74 -22.43 6.99
C THR A 152 5.92 -21.78 7.72
N ALA A 153 6.03 -21.97 9.01
CA ALA A 153 7.05 -21.33 9.84
C ALA A 153 7.76 -22.34 10.78
N PRO A 154 8.40 -23.41 10.25
CA PRO A 154 8.98 -24.50 11.07
C PRO A 154 10.11 -24.04 12.00
N LYS A 155 10.75 -22.90 11.72
CA LYS A 155 11.77 -22.30 12.58
C LYS A 155 11.19 -21.49 13.75
N LEU A 156 9.90 -21.20 13.73
CA LEU A 156 9.21 -20.47 14.77
C LEU A 156 8.42 -21.40 15.70
N PHE A 157 7.82 -22.46 15.15
CA PHE A 157 7.04 -23.43 15.90
C PHE A 157 7.86 -24.71 16.18
N PRO A 158 7.84 -25.27 17.40
CA PRO A 158 6.92 -25.00 18.53
C PRO A 158 7.31 -23.83 19.44
N ASP A 159 8.51 -23.26 19.34
CA ASP A 159 9.05 -22.27 20.26
C ASP A 159 8.10 -21.06 20.51
N TYR A 160 7.31 -20.70 19.50
CA TYR A 160 6.31 -19.64 19.58
C TYR A 160 5.31 -19.87 20.74
N TYR A 161 4.85 -21.11 20.95
CA TYR A 161 3.88 -21.40 22.00
C TYR A 161 4.47 -21.22 23.40
N GLU A 162 5.73 -21.65 23.57
CA GLU A 162 6.47 -21.46 24.81
C GLU A 162 6.75 -19.98 25.06
N MET A 163 7.24 -19.25 24.06
CA MET A 163 7.48 -17.80 24.16
C MET A 163 6.20 -17.03 24.51
N ARG A 164 5.06 -17.41 23.93
CA ARG A 164 3.75 -16.81 24.22
C ARG A 164 3.36 -17.10 25.69
N ALA A 165 3.49 -18.34 26.14
CA ALA A 165 3.18 -18.73 27.51
C ALA A 165 4.09 -18.04 28.53
N GLN A 166 5.40 -17.93 28.27
CA GLN A 166 6.35 -17.19 29.12
C GLN A 166 5.97 -15.72 29.28
N ARG A 167 5.42 -15.10 28.22
CA ARG A 167 4.89 -13.74 28.23
C ARG A 167 3.50 -13.61 28.85
N LYS A 168 2.95 -14.72 29.36
CA LYS A 168 1.62 -14.81 29.98
C LYS A 168 0.49 -14.37 29.04
N VAL A 169 0.65 -14.56 27.73
CA VAL A 169 -0.40 -14.32 26.75
C VAL A 169 -1.22 -15.60 26.60
N PHE A 170 -2.46 -15.55 27.03
CA PHE A 170 -3.40 -16.67 26.93
C PHE A 170 -3.92 -16.80 25.51
N PHE A 171 -4.06 -18.01 25.01
CA PHE A 171 -4.73 -18.27 23.73
C PHE A 171 -6.04 -18.99 23.99
N ARG A 172 -7.09 -18.54 23.35
CA ARG A 172 -8.38 -19.21 23.34
C ARG A 172 -8.88 -19.30 21.91
N GLY A 173 -9.20 -20.50 21.42
CA GLY A 173 -9.56 -20.60 20.02
C GLY A 173 -10.27 -21.89 19.64
N ILE A 174 -10.80 -21.87 18.43
CA ILE A 174 -11.51 -22.96 17.77
C ILE A 174 -10.54 -23.57 16.78
N LEU A 175 -10.29 -24.85 16.90
CA LEU A 175 -9.27 -25.55 16.12
C LEU A 175 -9.87 -26.82 15.48
N PRO A 176 -9.81 -26.95 14.14
CA PRO A 176 -10.21 -28.20 13.48
C PRO A 176 -9.39 -29.38 13.98
N ILE A 177 -10.03 -30.54 14.12
CA ILE A 177 -9.37 -31.78 14.56
C ILE A 177 -8.47 -32.34 13.45
N THR A 178 -7.29 -31.79 13.30
CA THR A 178 -6.24 -32.39 12.48
C THR A 178 -5.34 -33.27 13.35
N PRO A 179 -4.55 -34.23 12.79
CA PRO A 179 -3.64 -35.05 13.57
C PRO A 179 -2.72 -34.20 14.48
N LYS A 180 -2.11 -33.16 13.90
CA LYS A 180 -1.20 -32.28 14.63
C LYS A 180 -1.91 -31.43 15.69
N THR A 181 -3.08 -30.90 15.38
CA THR A 181 -3.90 -30.14 16.34
C THR A 181 -4.23 -31.01 17.58
N LEU A 182 -4.62 -32.26 17.34
CA LEU A 182 -4.95 -33.19 18.45
C LEU A 182 -3.74 -33.50 19.31
N GLU A 183 -2.60 -33.87 18.69
CA GLU A 183 -1.35 -34.17 19.41
C GLU A 183 -0.85 -33.00 20.23
N GLU A 184 -0.83 -31.82 19.62
CA GLU A 184 -0.31 -30.60 20.23
C GLU A 184 -1.23 -30.07 21.34
N CYS A 185 -2.54 -29.98 21.09
CA CYS A 185 -3.45 -29.34 22.00
C CYS A 185 -3.87 -30.25 23.18
N TRP A 186 -4.09 -31.54 22.92
CA TRP A 186 -4.55 -32.44 23.97
C TRP A 186 -3.58 -32.51 25.15
N ASN A 187 -2.28 -32.55 24.88
CA ASN A 187 -1.27 -32.70 25.90
C ASN A 187 -0.73 -31.36 26.43
N ASN A 188 -0.67 -30.31 25.59
CA ASN A 188 0.11 -29.12 25.85
C ASN A 188 -0.70 -27.87 26.13
N ASP A 189 -2.05 -27.90 26.03
CA ASP A 189 -2.87 -26.71 26.23
C ASP A 189 -2.60 -26.01 27.56
N LYS A 190 -2.44 -26.78 28.62
CA LYS A 190 -2.16 -26.23 29.97
C LYS A 190 -0.75 -25.61 30.05
N ILE A 191 0.25 -26.26 29.45
CA ILE A 191 1.66 -25.80 29.46
C ILE A 191 1.77 -24.52 28.60
N HIS A 192 1.10 -24.52 27.48
CA HIS A 192 1.12 -23.39 26.53
C HIS A 192 0.10 -22.30 26.84
N LEU A 193 -0.50 -22.25 28.02
CA LEU A 193 -1.54 -21.27 28.40
C LEU A 193 -2.60 -21.15 27.29
N ARG A 194 -3.17 -22.28 26.87
CA ARG A 194 -4.14 -22.35 25.79
C ARG A 194 -5.42 -23.01 26.26
N LYS A 195 -6.55 -22.60 25.68
CA LYS A 195 -7.84 -23.27 25.78
C LYS A 195 -8.38 -23.49 24.38
N THR A 196 -8.33 -24.74 23.96
CA THR A 196 -8.80 -25.19 22.65
C THR A 196 -10.23 -25.66 22.72
N PHE A 197 -11.04 -25.26 21.74
CA PHE A 197 -12.34 -25.84 21.43
C PHE A 197 -12.20 -26.59 20.09
N PHE A 198 -12.32 -27.90 20.15
CA PHE A 198 -12.20 -28.75 18.97
C PHE A 198 -13.47 -28.71 18.13
N ILE A 199 -13.32 -28.64 16.82
CA ILE A 199 -14.40 -28.73 15.84
C ILE A 199 -14.03 -29.78 14.76
N GLY A 200 -15.05 -30.28 14.06
CA GLY A 200 -14.88 -31.31 13.04
C GLY A 200 -14.00 -30.87 11.88
N LEU A 201 -13.46 -31.84 11.18
CA LEU A 201 -12.61 -31.64 10.02
C LEU A 201 -13.33 -31.01 8.83
N ASP A 202 -14.65 -31.19 8.75
CA ASP A 202 -15.53 -30.52 7.78
C ASP A 202 -15.52 -28.98 7.85
N LYS A 203 -14.99 -28.44 8.94
CA LYS A 203 -14.83 -26.99 9.19
C LYS A 203 -13.37 -26.54 9.05
N TYR A 204 -12.54 -27.34 8.37
CA TYR A 204 -11.15 -26.99 8.11
C TYR A 204 -11.04 -25.87 7.08
N SER A 205 -10.12 -24.96 7.34
CA SER A 205 -9.68 -23.94 6.37
C SER A 205 -8.19 -23.66 6.59
N PRO A 206 -7.39 -23.48 5.53
CA PRO A 206 -5.97 -23.15 5.65
C PRO A 206 -5.73 -21.67 6.04
N ILE A 207 -6.79 -20.94 6.36
CA ILE A 207 -6.72 -19.56 6.86
C ILE A 207 -6.75 -19.58 8.38
N GLU A 208 -5.90 -18.78 8.97
CA GLU A 208 -5.90 -18.49 10.41
C GLU A 208 -6.36 -17.07 10.66
N ILE A 209 -7.19 -16.88 11.68
CA ILE A 209 -7.66 -15.57 12.13
C ILE A 209 -7.36 -15.43 13.62
N ASN A 210 -6.59 -14.41 13.99
CA ASN A 210 -6.26 -14.08 15.38
C ASN A 210 -6.67 -12.66 15.70
N VAL A 211 -7.29 -12.47 16.88
CA VAL A 211 -7.66 -11.15 17.40
C VAL A 211 -6.98 -10.93 18.74
N TYR A 212 -6.26 -9.82 18.87
CA TYR A 212 -5.58 -9.42 20.09
C TYR A 212 -5.53 -7.89 20.19
N GLY A 213 -5.80 -7.34 21.38
CA GLY A 213 -5.92 -5.89 21.55
C GLY A 213 -6.86 -5.27 20.52
N ASP A 214 -6.42 -4.25 19.81
CA ASP A 214 -7.13 -3.59 18.72
C ASP A 214 -6.70 -4.12 17.33
N THR A 215 -6.16 -5.33 17.26
CA THR A 215 -5.56 -5.92 16.05
C THR A 215 -6.25 -7.20 15.64
N THR A 216 -6.51 -7.33 14.35
CA THR A 216 -6.90 -8.58 13.68
C THR A 216 -5.77 -9.00 12.75
N LEU A 217 -5.31 -10.23 12.91
CA LEU A 217 -4.33 -10.88 12.04
C LEU A 217 -5.01 -12.00 11.26
N ILE A 218 -4.86 -11.98 9.95
CA ILE A 218 -5.32 -13.03 9.04
C ILE A 218 -4.10 -13.61 8.35
N VAL A 219 -3.93 -14.93 8.39
CA VAL A 219 -2.81 -15.64 7.75
C VAL A 219 -3.35 -16.65 6.76
N SER A 220 -2.89 -16.58 5.52
CA SER A 220 -3.04 -17.65 4.53
C SER A 220 -1.78 -18.49 4.52
N HIS A 221 -1.91 -19.76 4.87
CA HIS A 221 -0.77 -20.67 4.91
C HIS A 221 -0.44 -21.27 3.54
N ILE A 222 -1.41 -21.37 2.65
CA ILE A 222 -1.22 -21.86 1.27
C ILE A 222 -0.66 -20.74 0.39
N GLU A 223 -1.30 -19.58 0.37
CA GLU A 223 -0.87 -18.45 -0.44
C GLU A 223 0.31 -17.67 0.17
N LEU A 224 0.71 -18.03 1.38
CA LEU A 224 1.86 -17.48 2.12
C LEU A 224 1.80 -15.96 2.28
N PHE A 225 0.70 -15.46 2.82
CA PHE A 225 0.61 -14.06 3.21
C PHE A 225 0.03 -13.87 4.62
N ALA A 226 0.27 -12.70 5.19
CA ALA A 226 -0.35 -12.23 6.42
C ALA A 226 -0.88 -10.80 6.26
N VAL A 227 -2.10 -10.56 6.71
CA VAL A 227 -2.71 -9.23 6.77
C VAL A 227 -2.94 -8.86 8.23
N THR A 228 -2.36 -7.77 8.67
CA THR A 228 -2.58 -7.19 10.01
C THR A 228 -3.42 -5.94 9.88
N ILE A 229 -4.59 -5.91 10.54
CA ILE A 229 -5.51 -4.78 10.55
C ILE A 229 -5.55 -4.21 11.97
N ARG A 230 -4.99 -3.01 12.17
CA ARG A 230 -5.04 -2.28 13.44
C ARG A 230 -6.24 -1.35 13.44
N SER A 231 -7.32 -1.82 14.03
CA SER A 231 -8.59 -1.11 14.15
C SER A 231 -9.44 -1.74 15.24
N ARG A 232 -9.77 -0.97 16.25
CA ARG A 232 -10.61 -1.44 17.36
C ARG A 232 -11.96 -1.96 16.86
N GLN A 233 -12.61 -1.25 15.95
CA GLN A 233 -13.92 -1.67 15.43
C GLN A 233 -13.85 -3.01 14.68
N VAL A 234 -12.82 -3.21 13.87
CA VAL A 234 -12.60 -4.48 13.16
C VAL A 234 -12.28 -5.60 14.16
N ALA A 235 -11.36 -5.35 15.11
CA ALA A 235 -11.00 -6.32 16.13
C ALA A 235 -12.20 -6.71 17.00
N ASP A 236 -13.03 -5.76 17.43
CA ASP A 236 -14.23 -6.03 18.21
C ASP A 236 -15.23 -6.86 17.41
N SER A 237 -15.43 -6.57 16.11
CA SER A 237 -16.33 -7.35 15.25
C SER A 237 -15.88 -8.80 15.12
N PHE A 238 -14.58 -9.04 14.82
CA PHE A 238 -14.05 -10.41 14.74
C PHE A 238 -14.06 -11.12 16.10
N ARG A 239 -13.83 -10.39 17.19
CA ARG A 239 -13.94 -10.94 18.57
C ARG A 239 -15.36 -11.46 18.83
N TYR A 240 -16.39 -10.69 18.49
CA TYR A 240 -17.77 -11.14 18.64
C TYR A 240 -18.07 -12.38 17.79
N ILE A 241 -17.63 -12.42 16.54
CA ILE A 241 -17.81 -13.57 15.65
C ILE A 241 -17.13 -14.82 16.25
N LEU A 242 -15.88 -14.70 16.70
CA LEU A 242 -15.15 -15.81 17.30
C LEU A 242 -15.76 -16.27 18.63
N GLU A 243 -16.27 -15.36 19.46
CA GLU A 243 -16.99 -15.72 20.68
C GLU A 243 -18.30 -16.47 20.39
N LEU A 244 -19.06 -16.06 19.39
CA LEU A 244 -20.25 -16.78 18.94
C LEU A 244 -19.88 -18.18 18.44
N ALA A 245 -18.81 -18.30 17.65
CA ALA A 245 -18.35 -19.59 17.15
C ALA A 245 -17.85 -20.50 18.27
N ILE A 246 -17.09 -19.97 19.25
CA ILE A 246 -16.70 -20.73 20.46
C ILE A 246 -17.92 -21.23 21.23
N ASN A 247 -18.93 -20.37 21.41
CA ASN A 247 -20.13 -20.76 22.12
C ASN A 247 -20.90 -21.86 21.38
N GLY A 248 -20.96 -21.76 20.04
CA GLY A 248 -21.60 -22.78 19.19
C GLY A 248 -20.85 -24.10 19.11
N SER A 249 -19.52 -24.11 19.36
CA SER A 249 -18.69 -25.33 19.26
C SER A 249 -18.58 -26.12 20.58
N LYS A 250 -19.15 -25.65 21.68
CA LYS A 250 -18.97 -26.30 22.99
C LYS A 250 -19.50 -27.74 23.08
N ASP A 251 -20.61 -28.01 22.46
CA ASP A 251 -21.20 -29.37 22.47
C ASP A 251 -20.38 -30.30 21.59
N GLU A 252 -19.96 -29.85 20.43
CA GLU A 252 -19.08 -30.58 19.52
C GLU A 252 -17.70 -30.89 20.18
N ASP A 253 -17.08 -29.88 20.81
CA ASP A 253 -15.84 -30.08 21.57
C ASP A 253 -16.00 -31.15 22.66
N LYS A 254 -17.12 -31.10 23.37
CA LYS A 254 -17.44 -32.11 24.41
C LYS A 254 -17.54 -33.51 23.82
N GLU A 255 -18.28 -33.68 22.74
CA GLU A 255 -18.39 -34.96 22.06
C GLU A 255 -17.07 -35.50 21.56
N ILE A 256 -16.22 -34.63 20.95
CA ILE A 256 -14.91 -34.99 20.46
C ILE A 256 -14.03 -35.47 21.65
N ARG A 257 -14.03 -34.72 22.75
CA ARG A 257 -13.27 -35.06 23.96
C ARG A 257 -13.73 -36.37 24.59
N GLU A 258 -15.03 -36.65 24.58
CA GLU A 258 -15.56 -37.92 25.06
C GLU A 258 -15.14 -39.10 24.18
N LYS A 259 -15.14 -38.93 22.86
CA LYS A 259 -14.63 -39.93 21.92
C LYS A 259 -13.14 -40.23 22.17
N ILE A 260 -12.31 -39.17 22.35
CA ILE A 260 -10.87 -39.35 22.63
C ILE A 260 -10.65 -40.09 23.95
N LYS A 261 -11.40 -39.75 25.01
CA LYS A 261 -11.32 -40.41 26.30
C LYS A 261 -11.71 -41.89 26.22
N LYS A 262 -12.73 -42.23 25.41
CA LYS A 262 -13.26 -43.58 25.26
C LYS A 262 -12.38 -44.50 24.46
N GLN A 263 -11.75 -44.06 23.39
CA GLN A 263 -10.93 -44.91 22.49
C GLN A 263 -9.44 -44.66 22.59
N GLY A 264 -9.00 -43.65 23.31
CA GLY A 264 -7.62 -43.21 23.43
C GLY A 264 -7.17 -42.25 22.31
N LEU A 265 -6.34 -41.28 22.65
CA LEU A 265 -5.86 -40.23 21.72
C LEU A 265 -5.18 -40.87 20.48
N LYS A 266 -4.28 -41.84 20.65
CA LYS A 266 -3.55 -42.43 19.54
C LYS A 266 -4.45 -43.03 18.47
N LYS A 267 -5.47 -43.76 18.89
CA LYS A 267 -6.43 -44.35 17.97
C LYS A 267 -7.28 -43.30 17.29
N PHE A 268 -7.75 -42.30 18.04
CA PHE A 268 -8.54 -41.20 17.48
C PHE A 268 -7.74 -40.42 16.43
N VAL A 269 -6.46 -40.10 16.68
CA VAL A 269 -5.57 -39.44 15.72
C VAL A 269 -5.40 -40.27 14.45
N GLN A 270 -5.21 -41.61 14.54
CA GLN A 270 -5.13 -42.48 13.37
C GLN A 270 -6.41 -42.50 12.53
N ASP A 271 -7.57 -42.42 13.17
CA ASP A 271 -8.85 -42.35 12.46
C ASP A 271 -8.99 -41.00 11.73
N VAL A 272 -8.70 -39.92 12.41
CA VAL A 272 -8.70 -38.55 11.81
C VAL A 272 -7.67 -38.44 10.68
N GLU A 273 -6.50 -39.05 10.78
CA GLU A 273 -5.45 -38.99 9.74
C GLU A 273 -5.93 -39.62 8.42
N LYS A 274 -6.74 -40.71 8.48
CA LYS A 274 -7.32 -41.28 7.28
C LYS A 274 -8.28 -40.33 6.59
N ASP A 275 -9.17 -39.68 7.36
CA ASP A 275 -10.15 -38.73 6.85
C ASP A 275 -9.46 -37.46 6.32
N PHE A 276 -8.43 -36.99 7.00
CA PHE A 276 -7.64 -35.81 6.63
C PHE A 276 -6.94 -35.99 5.28
N LYS A 277 -6.32 -37.14 5.03
CA LYS A 277 -5.64 -37.42 3.76
C LYS A 277 -6.59 -37.56 2.57
N HIS A 278 -7.82 -38.01 2.80
CA HIS A 278 -8.81 -38.17 1.73
C HIS A 278 -9.57 -36.88 1.42
N GLY A 279 -9.72 -35.97 2.38
CA GLY A 279 -10.56 -34.77 2.22
C GLY A 279 -9.84 -33.51 1.74
N ILE A 280 -8.53 -33.38 1.94
CA ILE A 280 -7.78 -32.15 1.64
C ILE A 280 -6.97 -32.23 0.34
N LEU A 281 -6.68 -33.44 -0.15
CA LEU A 281 -5.93 -33.64 -1.40
C LEU A 281 -6.80 -33.56 -2.67
N GLU A 282 -8.12 -33.42 -2.53
CA GLU A 282 -9.06 -33.31 -3.65
C GLU A 282 -9.60 -31.87 -3.88
N THR A 283 -9.15 -30.87 -3.11
CA THR A 283 -9.47 -29.44 -3.29
C THR A 283 -8.21 -28.63 -3.61
#